data_6030c76430904dc38071860f6d9dafc8
#
_entry.id   6030c76430904dc38071860f6d9dafc8
#
_cell.length_a   1.000
_cell.length_b   1.000
_cell.length_c   1.000
_cell.angle_alpha   90.00
_cell.angle_beta   90.00
_cell.angle_gamma   90.00
#
_symmetry.space_group_name_H-M   'P 1'
#
loop_
_entity.id
_entity.type
_entity.pdbx_description
1 polymer ?
#
loop_
_entity_poly.entity_id
_entity_poly.type
_entity_poly.pdbx_seq_one_letter_code
_entity_poly.pdbx_strand_id
1 'polypeptide(L)'
;GTDSHTTMVNGLSVLGWGVGGIEAEAAMLGQPISMLIPEVIGFEINGKLTEGTTASDLVLTIVQMLRKKGVVGKFVEFFGDGLKNLSLADRATIANMAPEYGATCGFFPIDDETIKYLKFSGRDQSTIALVEKYSKEQGLWSNQNDQIEFTDTISLDLNSVVPSISGPK
;
A
#
# COMPACT_ATOMS: atom_id res chain seq x y z
N GLY A 1 7.34 8.95 10.05
CA GLY A 1 6.46 9.77 10.91
C GLY A 1 6.04 9.05 12.17
N THR A 2 5.57 9.81 13.16
CA THR A 2 5.13 9.30 14.47
C THR A 2 3.61 9.15 14.60
N ASP A 3 2.88 9.59 13.59
CA ASP A 3 1.42 9.47 13.54
C ASP A 3 0.99 8.03 13.19
N SER A 4 -0.08 7.53 13.81
CA SER A 4 -0.62 6.19 13.56
C SER A 4 -1.11 5.97 12.12
N HIS A 5 -1.35 7.06 11.38
CA HIS A 5 -1.77 7.06 9.98
C HIS A 5 -0.62 7.34 9.00
N THR A 6 0.63 7.34 9.46
CA THR A 6 1.80 7.59 8.60
C THR A 6 1.84 6.66 7.40
N THR A 7 1.50 5.38 7.56
CA THR A 7 1.52 4.39 6.50
C THR A 7 0.45 4.60 5.43
N MET A 8 -0.54 5.45 5.65
CA MET A 8 -1.59 5.80 4.70
C MET A 8 -1.04 6.38 3.40
N VAL A 9 0.08 7.13 3.45
CA VAL A 9 0.71 7.75 2.28
C VAL A 9 1.25 6.73 1.27
N ASN A 10 1.45 5.48 1.68
CA ASN A 10 1.85 4.42 0.75
C ASN A 10 0.78 4.13 -0.31
N GLY A 11 -0.48 4.44 -0.02
CA GLY A 11 -1.57 4.39 -1.00
C GLY A 11 -1.39 5.40 -2.14
N LEU A 12 -0.66 6.50 -1.90
CA LEU A 12 -0.28 7.51 -2.89
C LEU A 12 1.12 7.23 -3.48
N SER A 13 1.66 6.04 -3.27
CA SER A 13 2.99 5.64 -3.76
C SER A 13 4.15 6.46 -3.15
N VAL A 14 3.95 6.97 -1.94
CA VAL A 14 4.99 7.60 -1.13
C VAL A 14 5.36 6.62 -0.01
N LEU A 15 6.63 6.26 0.09
CA LEU A 15 7.08 5.35 1.14
C LEU A 15 6.93 6.02 2.52
N GLY A 16 5.90 5.63 3.25
CA GLY A 16 5.60 6.08 4.60
C GLY A 16 5.91 4.99 5.62
N TRP A 17 6.70 5.33 6.60
CA TRP A 17 7.11 4.43 7.67
C TRP A 17 6.78 5.05 9.03
N GLY A 18 5.97 4.33 9.81
CA GLY A 18 5.66 4.70 11.20
C GLY A 18 6.82 4.33 12.12
N VAL A 19 7.23 5.26 12.95
CA VAL A 19 8.28 5.07 13.97
C VAL A 19 7.79 5.56 15.33
N GLY A 20 8.32 4.94 16.39
CA GLY A 20 8.05 5.39 17.75
C GLY A 20 8.72 6.73 18.09
N GLY A 21 8.28 7.37 19.18
CA GLY A 21 8.82 8.66 19.62
C GLY A 21 10.33 8.64 19.87
N ILE A 22 10.84 7.59 20.49
CA ILE A 22 12.27 7.42 20.78
C ILE A 22 13.10 7.32 19.50
N GLU A 23 12.60 6.59 18.49
CA GLU A 23 13.27 6.50 17.19
C GLU A 23 13.26 7.85 16.45
N ALA A 24 12.16 8.60 16.56
CA ALA A 24 12.07 9.94 15.99
C ALA A 24 13.06 10.90 16.66
N GLU A 25 13.16 10.86 17.98
CA GLU A 25 14.13 11.66 18.74
C GLU A 25 15.57 11.30 18.34
N ALA A 26 15.89 10.02 18.22
CA ALA A 26 17.20 9.56 17.77
C ALA A 26 17.53 10.10 16.37
N ALA A 27 16.56 10.03 15.44
CA ALA A 27 16.74 10.57 14.11
C ALA A 27 16.93 12.09 14.08
N MET A 28 16.20 12.86 14.90
CA MET A 28 16.35 14.29 15.03
C MET A 28 17.71 14.70 15.63
N LEU A 29 18.26 13.86 16.49
CA LEU A 29 19.60 14.03 17.08
C LEU A 29 20.74 13.53 16.17
N GLY A 30 20.42 13.06 14.97
CA GLY A 30 21.40 12.55 14.02
C GLY A 30 21.98 11.19 14.40
N GLN A 31 21.33 10.42 15.27
CA GLN A 31 21.76 9.08 15.61
C GLN A 31 21.39 8.10 14.49
N PRO A 32 22.30 7.22 14.07
CA PRO A 32 21.99 6.21 13.05
C PRO A 32 21.02 5.18 13.58
N ILE A 33 20.07 4.78 12.74
CA ILE A 33 19.16 3.68 12.98
C ILE A 33 19.57 2.53 12.07
N SER A 34 19.95 1.40 12.66
CA SER A 34 20.29 0.20 11.91
C SER A 34 19.07 -0.66 11.70
N MET A 35 18.90 -1.15 10.46
CA MET A 35 17.84 -2.10 10.12
C MET A 35 18.36 -3.14 9.14
N LEU A 36 17.79 -4.32 9.20
CA LEU A 36 17.99 -5.32 8.16
C LEU A 36 17.25 -4.90 6.89
N ILE A 37 17.82 -5.22 5.71
CA ILE A 37 17.11 -5.04 4.46
C ILE A 37 15.85 -5.92 4.51
N PRO A 38 14.63 -5.33 4.41
CA PRO A 38 13.40 -6.09 4.57
C PRO A 38 13.15 -7.02 3.39
N GLU A 39 12.55 -8.16 3.68
CA GLU A 39 11.90 -8.96 2.65
C GLU A 39 10.68 -8.21 2.10
N VAL A 40 10.39 -8.39 0.81
CA VAL A 40 9.22 -7.81 0.15
C VAL A 40 8.27 -8.93 -0.27
N ILE A 41 7.05 -8.86 0.26
CA ILE A 41 5.98 -9.80 -0.09
C ILE A 41 5.09 -9.15 -1.14
N GLY A 42 5.00 -9.76 -2.31
CA GLY A 42 4.07 -9.37 -3.35
C GLY A 42 2.64 -9.79 -2.98
N PHE A 43 1.70 -8.83 -2.99
CA PHE A 43 0.27 -9.10 -2.83
C PHE A 43 -0.44 -8.83 -4.14
N GLU A 44 -0.77 -9.89 -4.87
CA GLU A 44 -1.44 -9.80 -6.14
C GLU A 44 -2.95 -9.61 -5.95
N ILE A 45 -3.50 -8.56 -6.56
CA ILE A 45 -4.92 -8.26 -6.54
C ILE A 45 -5.48 -8.40 -7.96
N ASN A 46 -6.45 -9.29 -8.12
CA ASN A 46 -7.08 -9.59 -9.40
C ASN A 46 -8.60 -9.37 -9.32
N GLY A 47 -9.23 -9.16 -10.47
CA GLY A 47 -10.68 -9.07 -10.58
C GLY A 47 -11.27 -7.75 -10.07
N LYS A 48 -12.52 -7.81 -9.60
CA LYS A 48 -13.30 -6.65 -9.14
C LYS A 48 -14.19 -7.05 -7.97
N LEU A 49 -14.40 -6.13 -7.03
CA LEU A 49 -15.34 -6.34 -5.92
C LEU A 49 -16.76 -6.59 -6.44
N THR A 50 -17.44 -7.56 -5.85
CA THR A 50 -18.83 -7.86 -6.14
C THR A 50 -19.75 -6.78 -5.56
N GLU A 51 -20.90 -6.58 -6.17
CA GLU A 51 -21.91 -5.65 -5.65
C GLU A 51 -22.31 -6.05 -4.22
N GLY A 52 -22.39 -5.08 -3.32
CA GLY A 52 -22.70 -5.28 -1.92
C GLY A 52 -21.48 -5.49 -1.01
N THR A 53 -20.26 -5.64 -1.56
CA THR A 53 -19.03 -5.63 -0.78
C THR A 53 -18.42 -4.22 -0.71
N THR A 54 -17.79 -3.91 0.40
CA THR A 54 -17.23 -2.58 0.69
C THR A 54 -15.71 -2.62 0.76
N ALA A 55 -15.07 -1.44 0.73
CA ALA A 55 -13.65 -1.31 1.00
C ALA A 55 -13.25 -1.89 2.36
N SER A 56 -14.11 -1.78 3.38
CA SER A 56 -13.87 -2.35 4.70
C SER A 56 -13.81 -3.87 4.67
N ASP A 57 -14.69 -4.53 3.91
CA ASP A 57 -14.67 -5.99 3.74
C ASP A 57 -13.37 -6.45 3.09
N LEU A 58 -12.92 -5.72 2.07
CA LEU A 58 -11.65 -5.96 1.42
C LEU A 58 -10.47 -5.81 2.39
N VAL A 59 -10.43 -4.72 3.13
CA VAL A 59 -9.33 -4.45 4.07
C VAL A 59 -9.27 -5.53 5.15
N LEU A 60 -10.40 -5.94 5.72
CA LEU A 60 -10.44 -7.01 6.72
C LEU A 60 -9.96 -8.34 6.15
N THR A 61 -10.32 -8.66 4.91
CA THR A 61 -9.86 -9.86 4.20
C THR A 61 -8.33 -9.82 4.01
N ILE A 62 -7.79 -8.70 3.54
CA ILE A 62 -6.34 -8.52 3.35
C ILE A 62 -5.60 -8.66 4.69
N VAL A 63 -6.10 -8.01 5.74
CA VAL A 63 -5.51 -8.10 7.10
C VAL A 63 -5.45 -9.56 7.56
N GLN A 64 -6.52 -10.31 7.38
CA GLN A 64 -6.57 -11.72 7.75
C GLN A 64 -5.55 -12.56 6.98
N MET A 65 -5.46 -12.37 5.66
CA MET A 65 -4.54 -13.10 4.79
C MET A 65 -3.08 -12.81 5.15
N LEU A 66 -2.73 -11.53 5.31
CA LEU A 66 -1.36 -11.11 5.64
C LEU A 66 -0.94 -11.53 7.05
N ARG A 67 -1.86 -11.48 8.03
CA ARG A 67 -1.60 -12.03 9.36
C ARG A 67 -1.34 -13.53 9.33
N LYS A 68 -2.11 -14.27 8.56
CA LYS A 68 -1.90 -15.71 8.37
C LYS A 68 -0.58 -16.01 7.67
N LYS A 69 -0.17 -15.16 6.72
CA LYS A 69 1.11 -15.28 6.01
C LYS A 69 2.31 -15.01 6.94
N GLY A 70 2.16 -14.11 7.90
CA GLY A 70 3.25 -13.71 8.79
C GLY A 70 4.21 -12.73 8.12
N VAL A 71 3.81 -11.47 8.08
CA VAL A 71 4.56 -10.39 7.40
C VAL A 71 5.24 -9.42 8.37
N VAL A 72 5.42 -9.80 9.62
CA VAL A 72 6.05 -8.94 10.64
C VAL A 72 7.47 -8.56 10.21
N GLY A 73 7.74 -7.27 10.20
CA GLY A 73 9.04 -6.71 9.79
C GLY A 73 9.33 -6.78 8.30
N LYS A 74 8.35 -7.16 7.49
CA LYS A 74 8.45 -7.21 6.02
C LYS A 74 7.74 -6.01 5.39
N PHE A 75 8.05 -5.74 4.14
CA PHE A 75 7.27 -4.85 3.29
C PHE A 75 6.25 -5.68 2.51
N VAL A 76 5.09 -5.10 2.27
CA VAL A 76 4.08 -5.65 1.36
C VAL A 76 3.94 -4.70 0.19
N GLU A 77 4.04 -5.21 -1.02
CA GLU A 77 3.81 -4.43 -2.24
C GLU A 77 2.60 -5.00 -2.98
N PHE A 78 1.63 -4.14 -3.24
CA PHE A 78 0.40 -4.50 -3.94
C PHE A 78 0.57 -4.35 -5.45
N PHE A 79 0.18 -5.36 -6.21
CA PHE A 79 0.26 -5.37 -7.66
C PHE A 79 -0.92 -6.16 -8.26
N GLY A 80 -0.98 -6.26 -9.56
CA GLY A 80 -2.02 -7.00 -10.26
C GLY A 80 -3.05 -6.12 -10.95
N ASP A 81 -3.83 -6.70 -11.85
CA ASP A 81 -4.75 -5.97 -12.71
C ASP A 81 -6.02 -5.49 -12.00
N GLY A 82 -6.32 -6.04 -10.82
CA GLY A 82 -7.40 -5.59 -9.95
C GLY A 82 -7.17 -4.22 -9.33
N LEU A 83 -5.90 -3.72 -9.27
CA LEU A 83 -5.60 -2.41 -8.69
C LEU A 83 -6.35 -1.27 -9.39
N LYS A 84 -6.58 -1.34 -10.68
CA LYS A 84 -7.36 -0.35 -11.46
C LYS A 84 -8.82 -0.21 -11.00
N ASN A 85 -9.33 -1.20 -10.27
CA ASN A 85 -10.67 -1.23 -9.72
C ASN A 85 -10.75 -0.70 -8.28
N LEU A 86 -9.61 -0.31 -7.69
CA LEU A 86 -9.50 0.27 -6.36
C LEU A 86 -9.23 1.76 -6.47
N SER A 87 -10.08 2.57 -5.85
CA SER A 87 -9.82 4.00 -5.72
C SER A 87 -8.57 4.25 -4.86
N LEU A 88 -7.97 5.43 -4.99
CA LEU A 88 -6.86 5.79 -4.12
C LEU A 88 -7.25 5.78 -2.64
N ALA A 89 -8.49 6.13 -2.30
CA ALA A 89 -9.00 6.05 -0.92
C ALA A 89 -9.01 4.61 -0.39
N ASP A 90 -9.38 3.63 -1.21
CA ASP A 90 -9.33 2.20 -0.84
C ASP A 90 -7.88 1.76 -0.59
N ARG A 91 -6.97 2.12 -1.49
CA ARG A 91 -5.52 1.84 -1.36
C ARG A 91 -4.95 2.48 -0.09
N ALA A 92 -5.31 3.72 0.19
CA ALA A 92 -4.88 4.43 1.39
C ALA A 92 -5.39 3.74 2.66
N THR A 93 -6.62 3.22 2.66
CA THR A 93 -7.17 2.46 3.79
C THR A 93 -6.42 1.15 4.01
N ILE A 94 -6.12 0.41 2.94
CA ILE A 94 -5.31 -0.81 3.01
C ILE A 94 -3.91 -0.51 3.53
N ALA A 95 -3.27 0.53 3.00
CA ALA A 95 -1.93 0.95 3.41
C ALA A 95 -1.89 1.41 4.88
N ASN A 96 -2.94 2.11 5.34
CA ASN A 96 -3.07 2.55 6.72
C ASN A 96 -3.08 1.39 7.72
N MET A 97 -3.61 0.25 7.33
CA MET A 97 -3.73 -0.95 8.17
C MET A 97 -2.45 -1.82 8.17
N ALA A 98 -1.32 -1.31 7.64
CA ALA A 98 -0.07 -2.07 7.65
C ALA A 98 0.37 -2.53 9.04
N PRO A 99 0.30 -1.70 10.10
CA PRO A 99 0.59 -2.16 11.45
C PRO A 99 -0.36 -3.28 11.92
N GLU A 100 -1.63 -3.25 11.56
CA GLU A 100 -2.63 -4.24 11.94
C GLU A 100 -2.36 -5.60 11.31
N TYR A 101 -1.90 -5.67 10.07
CA TYR A 101 -1.45 -6.96 9.51
C TYR A 101 0.01 -7.29 9.83
N GLY A 102 0.73 -6.39 10.49
CA GLY A 102 2.07 -6.62 11.03
C GLY A 102 3.22 -6.22 10.11
N ALA A 103 2.95 -5.69 8.91
CA ALA A 103 3.97 -5.23 8.00
C ALA A 103 4.52 -3.84 8.38
N THR A 104 5.72 -3.53 7.93
CA THR A 104 6.30 -2.19 8.07
C THR A 104 5.56 -1.17 7.22
N CYS A 105 5.17 -1.55 6.01
CA CYS A 105 4.32 -0.76 5.12
C CYS A 105 3.57 -1.66 4.14
N GLY A 106 2.51 -1.12 3.53
CA GLY A 106 1.78 -1.71 2.42
C GLY A 106 1.78 -0.73 1.26
N PHE A 107 2.65 -0.94 0.28
CA PHE A 107 2.98 0.01 -0.78
C PHE A 107 2.17 -0.26 -2.05
N PHE A 108 1.68 0.81 -2.67
CA PHE A 108 1.00 0.78 -3.95
C PHE A 108 1.82 1.48 -5.04
N PRO A 109 1.73 1.05 -6.30
CA PRO A 109 2.44 1.69 -7.40
C PRO A 109 1.78 3.01 -7.82
N ILE A 110 2.53 3.83 -8.57
CA ILE A 110 2.00 5.01 -9.24
C ILE A 110 1.30 4.58 -10.54
N ASP A 111 0.05 5.02 -10.72
CA ASP A 111 -0.75 4.75 -11.91
C ASP A 111 -1.76 5.89 -12.21
N ASP A 112 -2.70 5.62 -13.12
CA ASP A 112 -3.74 6.57 -13.48
C ASP A 112 -4.64 6.99 -12.30
N GLU A 113 -4.86 6.11 -11.31
CA GLU A 113 -5.63 6.45 -10.10
C GLU A 113 -4.88 7.47 -9.24
N THR A 114 -3.56 7.38 -9.18
CA THR A 114 -2.71 8.41 -8.54
C THR A 114 -2.90 9.77 -9.21
N ILE A 115 -2.89 9.81 -10.53
CA ILE A 115 -3.09 11.05 -11.31
C ILE A 115 -4.50 11.61 -11.11
N LYS A 116 -5.54 10.77 -11.09
CA LYS A 116 -6.92 11.20 -10.80
C LYS A 116 -7.02 11.85 -9.43
N TYR A 117 -6.40 11.27 -8.42
CA TYR A 117 -6.38 11.81 -7.07
C TYR A 117 -5.66 13.15 -7.00
N LEU A 118 -4.52 13.31 -7.65
CA LEU A 118 -3.78 14.57 -7.69
C LEU A 118 -4.63 15.70 -8.32
N LYS A 119 -5.38 15.40 -9.37
CA LYS A 119 -6.34 16.33 -9.99
C LYS A 119 -7.46 16.68 -9.02
N PHE A 120 -8.07 15.68 -8.40
CA PHE A 120 -9.15 15.85 -7.45
C PHE A 120 -8.73 16.67 -6.21
N SER A 121 -7.51 16.47 -5.73
CA SER A 121 -6.94 17.19 -4.58
C SER A 121 -6.47 18.63 -4.91
N GLY A 122 -6.66 19.09 -6.15
CA GLY A 122 -6.39 20.47 -6.55
C GLY A 122 -4.90 20.76 -6.82
N ARG A 123 -4.10 19.75 -7.16
CA ARG A 123 -2.72 19.97 -7.61
C ARG A 123 -2.74 20.68 -8.96
N ASP A 124 -1.77 21.57 -9.17
CA ASP A 124 -1.63 22.27 -10.44
C ASP A 124 -1.23 21.32 -11.58
N GLN A 125 -1.60 21.70 -12.82
CA GLN A 125 -1.40 20.87 -13.98
C GLN A 125 0.08 20.59 -14.27
N SER A 126 0.96 21.53 -13.94
CA SER A 126 2.40 21.37 -14.17
C SER A 126 3.01 20.34 -13.22
N THR A 127 2.59 20.34 -11.95
CA THR A 127 2.98 19.32 -10.96
C THR A 127 2.47 17.95 -11.36
N ILE A 128 1.21 17.83 -11.82
CA ILE A 128 0.64 16.55 -12.26
C ILE A 128 1.41 16.00 -13.47
N ALA A 129 1.69 16.84 -14.46
CA ALA A 129 2.45 16.44 -15.64
C ALA A 129 3.89 16.02 -15.28
N LEU A 130 4.51 16.71 -14.33
CA LEU A 130 5.83 16.37 -13.82
C LEU A 130 5.82 14.98 -13.14
N VAL A 131 4.87 14.74 -12.24
CA VAL A 131 4.74 13.44 -11.53
C VAL A 131 4.58 12.31 -12.56
N GLU A 132 3.67 12.45 -13.52
CA GLU A 132 3.44 11.43 -14.53
C GLU A 132 4.70 11.15 -15.36
N LYS A 133 5.33 12.20 -15.91
CA LYS A 133 6.50 12.08 -16.75
C LYS A 133 7.69 11.50 -15.98
N TYR A 134 7.97 12.05 -14.80
CA TYR A 134 9.07 11.58 -13.96
C TYR A 134 8.91 10.12 -13.57
N SER A 135 7.71 9.72 -13.16
CA SER A 135 7.44 8.34 -12.73
C SER A 135 7.62 7.35 -13.87
N LYS A 136 7.22 7.71 -15.08
CA LYS A 136 7.42 6.87 -16.28
C LYS A 136 8.89 6.73 -16.65
N GLU A 137 9.64 7.83 -16.62
CA GLU A 137 11.09 7.84 -16.93
C GLU A 137 11.93 7.09 -15.89
N GLN A 138 11.51 7.11 -14.63
CA GLN A 138 12.22 6.43 -13.53
C GLN A 138 11.79 4.97 -13.33
N GLY A 139 10.86 4.44 -14.15
CA GLY A 139 10.36 3.08 -13.97
C GLY A 139 9.52 2.87 -12.69
N LEU A 140 8.96 3.95 -12.14
CA LEU A 140 8.08 3.92 -10.95
C LEU A 140 6.60 3.79 -11.30
N TRP A 141 6.28 3.91 -12.59
CA TRP A 141 4.93 3.76 -13.10
C TRP A 141 4.55 2.29 -13.17
N SER A 142 3.35 1.95 -12.72
CA SER A 142 2.83 0.59 -12.78
C SER A 142 2.75 0.10 -14.22
N ASN A 143 3.61 -0.84 -14.59
CA ASN A 143 3.56 -1.55 -15.85
C ASN A 143 3.08 -2.98 -15.59
N GLN A 144 1.97 -3.38 -16.18
CA GLN A 144 1.41 -4.74 -16.04
C GLN A 144 2.32 -5.85 -16.59
N ASN A 145 3.36 -5.47 -17.34
CA ASN A 145 4.30 -6.39 -17.98
C ASN A 145 5.64 -6.53 -17.26
N ASP A 146 5.84 -5.82 -16.16
CA ASP A 146 7.09 -5.90 -15.42
C ASP A 146 7.15 -7.24 -14.65
N GLN A 147 8.17 -8.04 -14.95
CA GLN A 147 8.49 -9.22 -14.15
C GLN A 147 9.17 -8.75 -12.85
N ILE A 148 8.34 -8.44 -11.85
CA ILE A 148 8.84 -8.07 -10.52
C ILE A 148 9.08 -9.37 -9.74
N GLU A 149 10.30 -9.53 -9.21
CA GLU A 149 10.64 -10.63 -8.33
C GLU A 149 10.43 -10.20 -6.87
N PHE A 150 9.54 -10.90 -6.19
CA PHE A 150 9.29 -10.76 -4.75
C PHE A 150 9.96 -11.89 -3.98
N THR A 151 10.23 -11.68 -2.69
CA THR A 151 10.71 -12.75 -1.80
C THR A 151 9.68 -13.89 -1.72
N ASP A 152 8.40 -13.54 -1.71
CA ASP A 152 7.27 -14.47 -1.75
C ASP A 152 6.02 -13.73 -2.26
N THR A 153 5.02 -14.45 -2.71
CA THR A 153 3.80 -13.85 -3.29
C THR A 153 2.56 -14.53 -2.74
N ILE A 154 1.50 -13.76 -2.54
CA ILE A 154 0.14 -14.24 -2.28
C ILE A 154 -0.82 -13.52 -3.21
N SER A 155 -1.97 -14.12 -3.48
CA SER A 155 -2.94 -13.62 -4.46
C SER A 155 -4.35 -13.59 -3.87
N LEU A 156 -5.11 -12.55 -4.23
CA LEU A 156 -6.52 -12.37 -3.88
C LEU A 156 -7.32 -12.03 -5.15
N ASP A 157 -8.34 -12.82 -5.41
CA ASP A 157 -9.38 -12.44 -6.37
C ASP A 157 -10.47 -11.62 -5.64
N LEU A 158 -10.64 -10.37 -6.04
CA LEU A 158 -11.63 -9.46 -5.46
C LEU A 158 -13.06 -10.00 -5.54
N ASN A 159 -13.36 -10.85 -6.52
CA ASN A 159 -14.69 -11.51 -6.60
C ASN A 159 -14.97 -12.46 -5.43
N SER A 160 -13.94 -12.94 -4.74
CA SER A 160 -14.06 -13.82 -3.58
C SER A 160 -14.30 -13.11 -2.26
N VAL A 161 -14.19 -11.77 -2.24
CA VAL A 161 -14.41 -10.98 -1.05
C VAL A 161 -15.91 -10.99 -0.70
N VAL A 162 -16.21 -11.28 0.56
CA VAL A 162 -17.58 -11.30 1.09
C VAL A 162 -17.72 -10.28 2.22
N PRO A 163 -18.95 -9.83 2.51
CA PRO A 163 -19.19 -8.99 3.68
C PRO A 163 -18.58 -9.59 4.94
N SER A 164 -17.77 -8.81 5.62
CA SER A 164 -16.92 -9.25 6.71
C SER A 164 -17.10 -8.40 7.96
N ILE A 165 -16.98 -9.01 9.12
CA ILE A 165 -17.05 -8.32 10.40
C ILE A 165 -15.83 -8.68 11.24
N SER A 166 -15.26 -7.67 11.91
CA SER A 166 -14.23 -7.86 12.92
C SER A 166 -14.87 -7.90 14.31
N GLY A 167 -14.40 -8.79 15.16
CA GLY A 167 -14.91 -8.92 16.51
C GLY A 167 -14.02 -9.79 17.39
N PRO A 168 -14.35 -9.88 18.69
CA PRO A 168 -13.64 -10.76 19.59
C PRO A 168 -13.83 -12.23 19.16
N LYS A 169 -12.77 -13.02 19.38
CA LYS A 169 -12.80 -14.47 19.17
C LYS A 169 -13.61 -15.15 20.26
#